data_6dba13ab3dcd21495e6f7f72093d8822
#
_entry.id   6dba13ab3dcd21495e6f7f72093d8822
#
_cell.length_a   1.000
_cell.length_b   1.000
_cell.length_c   1.000
_cell.angle_alpha   90.00
_cell.angle_beta   90.00
_cell.angle_gamma   90.00
#
_symmetry.space_group_name_H-M   'P 1'
#
loop_
_entity.id
_entity.type
_entity.pdbx_description
1 polymer ?
#
loop_
_entity_poly.entity_id
_entity_poly.type
_entity_poly.pdbx_seq_one_letter_code
_entity_poly.pdbx_strand_id
1 'polypeptide(L)'
;MKDAPKNARAGAHAVAATLAAVAEELDALPDHRGARVHVLFAHLYRYTTARWLGALDGAVEAELAYRVIERFYDLYASGVLVCRDAPLGEVPKPWRKYHRVARRLTLSSPIFLHLVL
;
A
#
# COMPACT_ATOMS: atom_id res chain seq x y z
N MET A 1 20.38 19.84 2.58
CA MET A 1 20.31 19.44 3.10
C MET A 1 19.78 18.63 3.27
N LYS A 2 19.82 18.12 3.57
CA LYS A 2 19.35 17.45 3.96
C LYS A 2 18.70 17.43 4.69
N ASP A 3 18.23 17.32 4.70
CA ASP A 3 17.57 17.44 5.43
C ASP A 3 17.58 16.74 6.37
N ALA A 4 18.07 17.00 6.81
CA ALA A 4 18.22 16.62 7.85
C ALA A 4 17.73 15.87 8.61
N PRO A 5 17.87 15.51 9.61
CA PRO A 5 17.41 14.24 9.84
C PRO A 5 16.01 14.27 9.58
N LYS A 6 15.69 13.45 8.72
CA LYS A 6 14.40 13.32 8.42
C LYS A 6 13.67 13.02 9.61
N ASN A 7 12.73 13.77 9.88
CA ASN A 7 11.81 13.53 10.96
C ASN A 7 10.99 12.29 10.60
N ALA A 8 11.11 11.23 11.38
CA ALA A 8 10.41 9.98 11.09
C ALA A 8 8.90 10.17 11.06
N ARG A 9 8.38 11.03 11.94
CA ARG A 9 6.95 11.32 11.94
C ARG A 9 6.52 11.97 10.65
N ALA A 10 7.29 12.95 10.18
CA ALA A 10 6.97 13.62 8.93
C ALA A 10 7.00 12.65 7.77
N GLY A 11 7.99 11.74 7.75
CA GLY A 11 8.08 10.73 6.71
C GLY A 11 6.88 9.80 6.71
N ALA A 12 6.44 9.36 7.88
CA ALA A 12 5.29 8.49 7.97
C ALA A 12 4.01 9.21 7.54
N HIS A 13 3.86 10.48 7.89
CA HIS A 13 2.70 11.25 7.44
C HIS A 13 2.75 11.48 5.93
N ALA A 14 3.94 11.62 5.35
CA ALA A 14 4.06 11.71 3.91
C ALA A 14 3.61 10.42 3.23
N VAL A 15 3.84 9.28 3.85
CA VAL A 15 3.34 8.01 3.34
C VAL A 15 1.82 8.03 3.26
N ALA A 16 1.15 8.53 4.31
CA ALA A 16 -0.31 8.59 4.30
C ALA A 16 -0.82 9.44 3.14
N ALA A 17 -0.19 10.60 2.90
CA ALA A 17 -0.59 11.47 1.80
C ALA A 17 -0.34 10.79 0.46
N THR A 18 0.80 10.10 0.33
CA THR A 18 1.13 9.39 -0.89
C THR A 18 0.13 8.26 -1.16
N LEU A 19 -0.25 7.54 -0.12
CA LEU A 19 -1.22 6.46 -0.27
C LEU A 19 -2.59 6.98 -0.69
N ALA A 20 -2.98 8.16 -0.21
CA ALA A 20 -4.22 8.76 -0.65
C ALA A 20 -4.18 9.04 -2.15
N ALA A 21 -3.06 9.60 -2.63
CA ALA A 21 -2.91 9.88 -4.05
C ALA A 21 -2.86 8.59 -4.86
N VAL A 22 -2.15 7.57 -4.37
CA VAL A 22 -2.07 6.29 -5.05
C VAL A 22 -3.45 5.66 -5.18
N ALA A 23 -4.24 5.69 -4.10
CA ALA A 23 -5.57 5.09 -4.14
C ALA A 23 -6.46 5.77 -5.19
N GLU A 24 -6.38 7.10 -5.26
CA GLU A 24 -7.15 7.82 -6.25
C GLU A 24 -6.69 7.53 -7.67
N GLU A 25 -5.37 7.46 -7.85
CA GLU A 25 -4.81 7.18 -9.15
C GLU A 25 -5.22 5.80 -9.65
N LEU A 26 -5.15 4.80 -8.77
CA LEU A 26 -5.53 3.45 -9.14
C LEU A 26 -7.03 3.35 -9.40
N ASP A 27 -7.82 4.10 -8.65
CA ASP A 27 -9.26 4.09 -8.81
C ASP A 27 -9.68 4.62 -10.18
N ALA A 28 -8.88 5.50 -10.76
CA ALA A 28 -9.16 6.10 -12.05
C ALA A 28 -8.74 5.22 -13.23
N LEU A 29 -7.99 4.15 -12.98
CA LEU A 29 -7.53 3.29 -14.06
C LEU A 29 -8.64 2.42 -14.63
N PRO A 30 -8.54 2.06 -15.92
CA PRO A 30 -9.51 1.14 -16.48
C PRO A 30 -9.50 -0.20 -15.77
N ASP A 31 -10.65 -0.83 -15.75
CA ASP A 31 -10.78 -2.14 -15.14
C ASP A 31 -10.03 -3.17 -15.99
N HIS A 32 -9.02 -3.79 -15.41
CA HIS A 32 -8.30 -4.86 -16.08
C HIS A 32 -7.69 -5.76 -15.03
N ARG A 33 -6.83 -6.68 -15.48
CA ARG A 33 -6.27 -7.71 -14.60
C ARG A 33 -5.74 -7.14 -13.30
N GLY A 34 -6.34 -7.56 -12.20
CA GLY A 34 -5.86 -7.21 -10.87
C GLY A 34 -6.14 -5.77 -10.45
N ALA A 35 -6.60 -4.92 -11.35
CA ALA A 35 -6.77 -3.50 -11.03
C ALA A 35 -7.69 -3.29 -9.83
N ARG A 36 -8.78 -4.02 -9.76
CA ARG A 36 -9.73 -3.84 -8.66
C ARG A 36 -9.16 -4.26 -7.32
N VAL A 37 -8.36 -5.32 -7.32
CA VAL A 37 -7.73 -5.75 -6.08
C VAL A 37 -6.71 -4.73 -5.63
N HIS A 38 -5.95 -4.16 -6.58
CA HIS A 38 -4.97 -3.13 -6.23
C HIS A 38 -5.65 -1.89 -5.66
N VAL A 39 -6.78 -1.50 -6.23
CA VAL A 39 -7.54 -0.36 -5.72
C VAL A 39 -7.98 -0.61 -4.29
N LEU A 40 -8.57 -1.79 -4.05
CA LEU A 40 -9.04 -2.11 -2.72
C LEU A 40 -7.90 -2.14 -1.72
N PHE A 41 -6.80 -2.79 -2.10
CA PHE A 41 -5.67 -2.87 -1.19
C PHE A 41 -5.14 -1.48 -0.85
N ALA A 42 -5.06 -0.59 -1.84
CA ALA A 42 -4.58 0.76 -1.59
C ALA A 42 -5.49 1.51 -0.62
N HIS A 43 -6.79 1.35 -0.76
CA HIS A 43 -7.73 2.02 0.14
C HIS A 43 -7.62 1.48 1.56
N LEU A 44 -7.52 0.16 1.71
CA LEU A 44 -7.38 -0.44 3.03
C LEU A 44 -6.06 -0.03 3.68
N TYR A 45 -4.98 -0.04 2.91
CA TYR A 45 -3.67 0.33 3.40
C TYR A 45 -3.66 1.81 3.81
N ARG A 46 -4.25 2.67 2.99
CA ARG A 46 -4.37 4.09 3.31
C ARG A 46 -5.14 4.28 4.62
N TYR A 47 -6.25 3.60 4.76
CA TYR A 47 -7.08 3.73 5.94
C TYR A 47 -6.35 3.26 7.20
N THR A 48 -5.70 2.10 7.10
CA THR A 48 -4.97 1.55 8.21
C THR A 48 -3.83 2.46 8.65
N THR A 49 -3.10 3.02 7.66
CA THR A 49 -2.00 3.91 7.96
C THR A 49 -2.50 5.16 8.68
N ALA A 50 -3.61 5.72 8.22
CA ALA A 50 -4.17 6.90 8.85
C ALA A 50 -4.56 6.62 10.31
N ARG A 51 -5.13 5.46 10.56
CA ARG A 51 -5.51 5.09 11.93
C ARG A 51 -4.29 4.91 12.81
N TRP A 52 -3.24 4.27 12.29
CA TRP A 52 -2.01 4.10 13.06
C TRP A 52 -1.39 5.45 13.40
N LEU A 53 -1.37 6.37 12.44
CA LEU A 53 -0.79 7.67 12.69
C LEU A 53 -1.56 8.41 13.77
N GLY A 54 -2.89 8.31 13.75
CA GLY A 54 -3.69 8.93 14.79
C GLY A 54 -3.39 8.37 16.17
N ALA A 55 -3.10 7.08 16.25
CA ALA A 55 -2.77 6.46 17.53
C ALA A 55 -1.34 6.76 17.97
N LEU A 56 -0.42 6.91 17.00
CA LEU A 56 0.99 7.12 17.31
C LEU A 56 1.33 8.57 17.63
N ASP A 57 0.60 9.51 17.04
CA ASP A 57 0.89 10.92 17.26
C ASP A 57 0.70 11.24 18.74
N GLY A 58 1.73 11.79 19.33
CA GLY A 58 1.72 12.09 20.75
C GLY A 58 2.17 10.95 21.64
N ALA A 59 2.36 9.75 21.08
CA ALA A 59 2.83 8.63 21.87
C ALA A 59 4.32 8.75 22.14
N VAL A 60 4.75 8.24 23.29
CA VAL A 60 6.15 8.21 23.62
C VAL A 60 6.83 7.14 22.78
N GLU A 61 8.00 7.47 22.27
CA GLU A 61 8.83 6.50 21.55
C GLU A 61 8.14 5.92 20.33
N ALA A 62 7.45 6.76 19.60
CA ALA A 62 6.77 6.31 18.38
C ALA A 62 7.71 6.27 17.18
N GLU A 63 8.96 6.71 17.31
CA GLU A 63 9.84 6.86 16.17
C GLU A 63 10.03 5.57 15.39
N LEU A 64 10.23 4.46 16.09
CA LEU A 64 10.43 3.19 15.40
C LEU A 64 9.19 2.81 14.56
N ALA A 65 8.02 3.04 15.12
CA ALA A 65 6.79 2.73 14.39
C ALA A 65 6.65 3.60 13.15
N TYR A 66 7.02 4.87 13.24
CA TYR A 66 6.99 5.73 12.05
C TYR A 66 7.96 5.23 10.99
N ARG A 67 9.14 4.77 11.39
CA ARG A 67 10.10 4.23 10.43
C ARG A 67 9.61 2.96 9.78
N VAL A 68 8.89 2.13 10.55
CA VAL A 68 8.30 0.92 10.00
C VAL A 68 7.26 1.28 8.92
N ILE A 69 6.47 2.32 9.17
CA ILE A 69 5.49 2.77 8.19
C ILE A 69 6.18 3.17 6.89
N GLU A 70 7.26 3.93 6.99
CA GLU A 70 8.01 4.32 5.79
C GLU A 70 8.60 3.12 5.07
N ARG A 71 9.21 2.22 5.83
CA ARG A 71 9.85 1.06 5.22
C ARG A 71 8.81 0.15 4.55
N PHE A 72 7.68 -0.01 5.19
CA PHE A 72 6.64 -0.85 4.60
C PHE A 72 6.14 -0.25 3.29
N TYR A 73 6.01 1.08 3.24
CA TYR A 73 5.61 1.71 1.99
C TYR A 73 6.63 1.46 0.88
N ASP A 74 7.93 1.51 1.18
CA ASP A 74 8.95 1.23 0.17
C ASP A 74 8.78 -0.18 -0.38
N LEU A 75 8.48 -1.14 0.47
CA LEU A 75 8.27 -2.51 0.03
C LEU A 75 7.01 -2.62 -0.83
N TYR A 76 5.96 -1.94 -0.44
CA TYR A 76 4.73 -1.93 -1.19
C TYR A 76 4.95 -1.30 -2.58
N ALA A 77 5.62 -0.16 -2.63
CA ALA A 77 5.83 0.52 -3.89
C ALA A 77 6.64 -0.33 -4.85
N SER A 78 7.71 -0.94 -4.38
CA SER A 78 8.57 -1.75 -5.23
C SER A 78 7.98 -3.11 -5.55
N GLY A 79 7.17 -3.67 -4.66
CA GLY A 79 6.63 -5.01 -4.84
C GLY A 79 5.25 -5.04 -5.45
N VAL A 80 4.47 -3.99 -5.30
CA VAL A 80 3.11 -3.95 -5.82
C VAL A 80 2.96 -2.92 -6.93
N LEU A 81 3.27 -1.67 -6.64
CA LEU A 81 2.98 -0.61 -7.60
C LEU A 81 3.80 -0.72 -8.87
N VAL A 82 5.10 -0.95 -8.72
CA VAL A 82 6.00 -1.05 -9.87
C VAL A 82 5.73 -2.30 -10.67
N CYS A 83 5.28 -3.38 -10.02
CA CYS A 83 5.15 -4.69 -10.63
C CYS A 83 3.74 -5.01 -11.10
N ARG A 84 2.83 -4.03 -11.13
CA ARG A 84 1.43 -4.33 -11.46
C ARG A 84 1.27 -5.10 -12.76
N ASP A 85 2.07 -4.76 -13.76
CA ASP A 85 1.97 -5.39 -15.07
C ASP A 85 3.15 -6.26 -15.42
N ALA A 86 4.05 -6.50 -14.48
CA ALA A 86 5.24 -7.30 -14.73
C ALA A 86 4.90 -8.78 -14.76
N PRO A 87 5.66 -9.59 -15.52
CA PRO A 87 5.49 -11.03 -15.43
C PRO A 87 5.75 -11.51 -14.02
N LEU A 88 5.02 -12.54 -13.59
CA LEU A 88 5.17 -13.03 -12.22
C LEU A 88 6.59 -13.40 -11.87
N GLY A 89 7.34 -13.90 -12.82
CA GLY A 89 8.73 -14.27 -12.57
C GLY A 89 9.62 -13.10 -12.22
N GLU A 90 9.21 -11.88 -12.57
CA GLU A 90 9.97 -10.67 -12.29
C GLU A 90 9.52 -9.98 -11.04
N VAL A 91 8.44 -10.45 -10.42
CA VAL A 91 7.94 -9.89 -9.18
C VAL A 91 8.76 -10.45 -8.01
N PRO A 92 9.15 -9.63 -7.02
CA PRO A 92 9.86 -10.16 -5.85
C PRO A 92 9.05 -11.28 -5.20
N LYS A 93 9.75 -12.32 -4.78
CA LYS A 93 9.12 -13.51 -4.25
C LYS A 93 8.03 -13.24 -3.20
N PRO A 94 8.25 -12.39 -2.21
CA PRO A 94 7.23 -12.17 -1.18
C PRO A 94 5.91 -11.66 -1.74
N TRP A 95 5.93 -11.02 -2.90
CA TRP A 95 4.73 -10.43 -3.48
C TRP A 95 4.11 -11.26 -4.60
N ARG A 96 4.74 -12.38 -4.97
CA ARG A 96 4.24 -13.16 -6.11
C ARG A 96 2.86 -13.73 -5.86
N LYS A 97 2.63 -14.24 -4.66
CA LYS A 97 1.32 -14.80 -4.34
C LYS A 97 0.24 -13.73 -4.41
N TYR A 98 0.55 -12.55 -3.89
CA TYR A 98 -0.39 -11.44 -3.94
C TYR A 98 -0.78 -11.13 -5.40
N HIS A 99 0.19 -10.98 -6.28
CA HIS A 99 -0.09 -10.65 -7.68
C HIS A 99 -0.82 -11.78 -8.39
N ARG A 100 -0.46 -13.02 -8.07
CA ARG A 100 -1.13 -14.16 -8.69
C ARG A 100 -2.60 -14.16 -8.32
N VAL A 101 -2.91 -13.94 -7.07
CA VAL A 101 -4.30 -13.92 -6.61
C VAL A 101 -5.01 -12.71 -7.18
N ALA A 102 -4.38 -11.54 -7.14
CA ALA A 102 -5.00 -10.33 -7.65
C ALA A 102 -5.40 -10.46 -9.10
N ARG A 103 -4.58 -11.11 -9.91
CA ARG A 103 -4.84 -11.25 -11.33
C ARG A 103 -5.96 -12.23 -11.66
N ARG A 104 -6.37 -13.03 -10.67
CA ARG A 104 -7.46 -13.98 -10.86
C ARG A 104 -8.79 -13.45 -10.39
N LEU A 105 -8.78 -12.50 -9.47
CA LEU A 105 -10.00 -12.04 -8.82
C LEU A 105 -10.62 -10.87 -9.56
N THR A 106 -11.95 -10.81 -9.51
CA THR A 106 -12.70 -9.67 -10.00
C THR A 106 -13.59 -9.22 -8.87
N LEU A 107 -14.14 -8.02 -8.99
CA LEU A 107 -15.05 -7.50 -7.97
C LEU A 107 -16.25 -8.41 -7.73
N SER A 108 -16.71 -9.09 -8.77
CA SER A 108 -17.89 -9.94 -8.66
C SER A 108 -17.55 -11.34 -8.18
N SER A 109 -16.27 -11.65 -7.99
CA SER A 109 -15.89 -12.98 -7.53
C SER A 109 -16.39 -13.20 -6.11
N PRO A 110 -17.06 -14.34 -5.85
CA PRO A 110 -17.49 -14.64 -4.48
C PRO A 110 -16.31 -14.68 -3.51
N ILE A 111 -15.15 -15.17 -3.97
CA ILE A 111 -13.97 -15.22 -3.11
C ILE A 111 -13.54 -13.82 -2.77
N PHE A 112 -13.51 -12.93 -3.76
CA PHE A 112 -13.12 -11.55 -3.54
C PHE A 112 -14.06 -10.88 -2.54
N LEU A 113 -15.36 -11.03 -2.74
CA LEU A 113 -16.33 -10.43 -1.84
C LEU A 113 -16.18 -10.96 -0.42
N HIS A 114 -15.91 -12.25 -0.31
CA HIS A 114 -15.73 -12.86 0.99
C HIS A 114 -14.52 -12.31 1.72
N LEU A 115 -13.44 -12.07 1.00
CA LEU A 115 -12.22 -11.53 1.58
C LEU A 115 -12.40 -10.07 2.04
N VAL A 116 -13.24 -9.35 1.35
CA VAL A 116 -13.44 -7.93 1.61
C VAL A 116 -14.47 -7.68 2.71
N LEU A 117 -15.51 -8.47 2.72
CA LEU A 117 -16.60 -8.29 3.66
C LEU A 117 -16.42 -9.11 4.90
#